data_4798112de0fbca352b5f6ddc128a5099
#
_entry.id   4798112de0fbca352b5f6ddc128a5099
#
_cell.length_a   1.000
_cell.length_b   1.000
_cell.length_c   1.000
_cell.angle_alpha   90.00
_cell.angle_beta   90.00
_cell.angle_gamma   90.00
#
_symmetry.space_group_name_H-M   'P 1'
#
loop_
_entity.id
_entity.type
_entity.pdbx_description
1 polymer ?
#
loop_
_entity_poly.entity_id
_entity_poly.type
_entity_poly.pdbx_seq_one_letter_code
_entity_poly.pdbx_strand_id
1 'polypeptide(L)'
;MWLFCKSGFFSAVQHFEKPETIHVRARFPGDLERLCQVHGIEPEITETPMNDYRFRMDFPRETWSKIVAKEAEEIDYSNFKNAVHDGTSRDFAYMKCWSAMRSAQD
;
A
#
# COMPACT_ATOMS: atom_id res chain seq x y z
N MET A 1 0.62 2.78 -9.65
CA MET A 1 0.90 3.61 -8.46
C MET A 1 1.42 2.73 -7.34
N TRP A 2 2.57 3.02 -6.84
CA TRP A 2 3.09 2.38 -5.63
C TRP A 2 2.95 3.37 -4.49
N LEU A 3 2.30 2.95 -3.43
CA LEU A 3 2.04 3.79 -2.27
C LEU A 3 2.68 3.16 -1.04
N PHE A 4 3.65 3.85 -0.46
CA PHE A 4 4.24 3.53 0.84
C PHE A 4 3.65 4.50 1.85
N CYS A 5 2.88 3.99 2.80
CA CYS A 5 2.27 4.83 3.83
C CYS A 5 2.26 4.09 5.16
N LYS A 6 1.78 4.75 6.23
CA LYS A 6 1.74 4.11 7.56
C LYS A 6 0.90 2.84 7.57
N SER A 7 -0.13 2.76 6.73
CA SER A 7 -0.97 1.56 6.66
C SER A 7 -0.28 0.38 6.00
N GLY A 8 0.73 0.62 5.18
CA GLY A 8 1.49 -0.44 4.52
C GLY A 8 1.99 -0.05 3.14
N PHE A 9 2.34 -1.07 2.36
CA PHE A 9 2.76 -0.90 0.97
C PHE A 9 1.72 -1.47 0.02
N PHE A 10 1.30 -0.68 -0.96
CA PHE A 10 0.25 -1.03 -1.90
C PHE A 10 0.65 -0.73 -3.34
N SER A 11 0.24 -1.61 -4.25
CA SER A 11 0.33 -1.37 -5.68
C SER A 11 -1.09 -1.23 -6.23
N ALA A 12 -1.42 -0.03 -6.70
CA ALA A 12 -2.76 0.26 -7.20
C ALA A 12 -2.73 0.47 -8.70
N VAL A 13 -3.61 -0.24 -9.41
CA VAL A 13 -3.74 -0.13 -10.86
C VAL A 13 -5.22 -0.05 -11.21
N GLN A 14 -5.53 0.45 -12.40
CA GLN A 14 -6.89 0.40 -12.91
C GLN A 14 -7.28 -1.06 -13.17
N HIS A 15 -8.49 -1.43 -12.76
CA HIS A 15 -9.03 -2.76 -13.05
C HIS A 15 -9.06 -2.99 -14.56
N PHE A 16 -8.68 -4.18 -15.00
CA PHE A 16 -8.51 -4.47 -16.43
C PHE A 16 -9.82 -4.38 -17.26
N GLU A 17 -10.98 -4.55 -16.61
CA GLU A 17 -12.28 -4.46 -17.27
C GLU A 17 -13.11 -3.26 -16.85
N LYS A 18 -12.89 -2.73 -15.64
CA LYS A 18 -13.77 -1.73 -15.01
C LYS A 18 -12.98 -0.46 -14.69
N PRO A 19 -12.97 0.54 -15.61
CA PRO A 19 -12.17 1.76 -15.40
C PRO A 19 -12.48 2.53 -14.12
N GLU A 20 -13.68 2.39 -13.58
CA GLU A 20 -14.09 3.05 -12.33
C GLU A 20 -13.63 2.32 -11.08
N THR A 21 -12.97 1.19 -11.24
CA THR A 21 -12.48 0.35 -10.14
C THR A 21 -10.97 0.37 -10.10
N ILE A 22 -10.41 0.56 -8.91
CA ILE A 22 -8.98 0.46 -8.65
C ILE A 22 -8.69 -0.89 -8.02
N HIS A 23 -7.80 -1.64 -8.66
CA HIS A 23 -7.34 -2.94 -8.16
C HIS A 23 -6.11 -2.69 -7.27
N VAL A 24 -6.24 -2.92 -5.97
CA VAL A 24 -5.18 -2.65 -5.00
C VAL A 24 -4.59 -3.98 -4.55
N ARG A 25 -3.26 -4.05 -4.58
CA ARG A 25 -2.54 -5.28 -4.29
C ARG A 25 -1.52 -5.04 -3.19
N ALA A 26 -1.31 -6.05 -2.36
CA ALA A 26 -0.35 -6.00 -1.27
C ALA A 26 0.49 -7.28 -1.21
N ARG A 27 1.71 -7.17 -0.70
CA ARG A 27 2.62 -8.30 -0.54
C ARG A 27 2.64 -8.82 0.88
N PHE A 28 2.42 -7.96 1.86
CA PHE A 28 2.53 -8.32 3.27
C PHE A 28 1.18 -8.65 3.87
N PRO A 29 1.10 -9.71 4.68
CA PRO A 29 -0.13 -10.00 5.43
C PRO A 29 -0.49 -8.82 6.32
N GLY A 30 -1.78 -8.52 6.40
CA GLY A 30 -2.29 -7.50 7.30
C GLY A 30 -2.33 -6.07 6.75
N ASP A 31 -1.65 -5.77 5.64
CA ASP A 31 -1.64 -4.40 5.10
C ASP A 31 -3.02 -3.95 4.63
N LEU A 32 -3.72 -4.79 3.85
CA LEU A 32 -5.06 -4.43 3.38
C LEU A 32 -6.08 -4.39 4.52
N GLU A 33 -5.97 -5.29 5.49
CA GLU A 33 -6.84 -5.27 6.67
C GLU A 33 -6.66 -3.98 7.46
N ARG A 34 -5.41 -3.56 7.67
CA ARG A 34 -5.10 -2.31 8.38
C ARG A 34 -5.63 -1.10 7.64
N LEU A 35 -5.44 -1.08 6.32
CA LEU A 35 -5.94 0.00 5.48
C LEU A 35 -7.46 0.12 5.63
N CYS A 36 -8.18 -1.00 5.54
CA CYS A 36 -9.62 -1.02 5.69
C CYS A 36 -10.04 -0.56 7.08
N GLN A 37 -9.34 -1.01 8.13
CA GLN A 37 -9.64 -0.61 9.51
C GLN A 37 -9.47 0.90 9.71
N VAL A 38 -8.37 1.45 9.22
CA VAL A 38 -8.08 2.89 9.36
C VAL A 38 -9.12 3.74 8.64
N HIS A 39 -9.64 3.26 7.51
CA HIS A 39 -10.55 4.03 6.67
C HIS A 39 -12.03 3.63 6.84
N GLY A 40 -12.34 2.75 7.79
CA GLY A 40 -13.71 2.36 8.06
C GLY A 40 -14.38 1.58 6.94
N ILE A 41 -13.64 0.73 6.26
CA ILE A 41 -14.11 -0.05 5.12
C ILE A 41 -14.12 -1.53 5.49
N GLU A 42 -15.19 -2.24 5.13
CA GLU A 42 -15.25 -3.67 5.32
C GLU A 42 -14.27 -4.38 4.38
N PRO A 43 -13.34 -5.21 4.89
CA PRO A 43 -12.38 -5.88 4.04
C PRO A 43 -13.01 -6.99 3.20
N GLU A 44 -12.72 -6.97 1.90
CA GLU A 44 -13.12 -8.03 0.96
C GLU A 44 -11.86 -8.49 0.22
N ILE A 45 -10.95 -9.11 0.96
CA ILE A 45 -9.61 -9.43 0.50
C ILE A 45 -9.56 -10.82 -0.11
N THR A 46 -8.97 -10.91 -1.32
CA THR A 46 -8.68 -12.19 -1.97
C THR A 46 -7.20 -12.50 -1.79
N GLU A 47 -6.91 -13.74 -1.39
CA GLU A 47 -5.54 -14.24 -1.29
C GLU A 47 -5.25 -15.14 -2.48
N THR A 48 -4.17 -14.83 -3.21
CA THR A 48 -3.73 -15.62 -4.37
C THR A 48 -2.25 -15.92 -4.23
N PRO A 49 -1.87 -16.98 -3.48
CA PRO A 49 -0.47 -17.24 -3.12
C PRO A 49 0.47 -17.43 -4.31
N MET A 50 -0.07 -17.85 -5.45
CA MET A 50 0.74 -18.11 -6.66
C MET A 50 0.99 -16.85 -7.49
N ASN A 51 0.37 -15.73 -7.16
CA ASN A 51 0.53 -14.49 -7.90
C ASN A 51 1.66 -13.64 -7.31
N ASP A 52 2.18 -12.72 -8.11
CA ASP A 52 3.22 -11.79 -7.73
C ASP A 52 2.85 -11.01 -6.46
N TYR A 53 1.63 -10.47 -6.42
CA TYR A 53 1.06 -9.87 -5.21
C TYR A 53 0.07 -10.85 -4.61
N ARG A 54 0.35 -11.28 -3.38
CA ARG A 54 -0.42 -12.33 -2.72
C ARG A 54 -1.83 -11.90 -2.32
N PHE A 55 -1.99 -10.64 -1.94
CA PHE A 55 -3.26 -10.11 -1.43
C PHE A 55 -3.80 -9.04 -2.34
N ARG A 56 -5.12 -9.01 -2.53
CA ARG A 56 -5.75 -8.04 -3.43
C ARG A 56 -7.17 -7.70 -2.99
N MET A 57 -7.58 -6.48 -3.30
CA MET A 57 -8.92 -5.98 -3.03
C MET A 57 -9.23 -4.87 -4.02
N ASP A 58 -10.47 -4.81 -4.49
CA ASP A 58 -10.92 -3.77 -5.40
C ASP A 58 -11.63 -2.66 -4.63
N PHE A 59 -11.40 -1.42 -5.05
CA PHE A 59 -12.07 -0.24 -4.50
C PHE A 59 -12.68 0.57 -5.63
N PRO A 60 -13.85 1.20 -5.41
CA PRO A 60 -14.28 2.25 -6.32
C PRO A 60 -13.19 3.32 -6.42
N ARG A 61 -12.99 3.86 -7.62
CA ARG A 61 -11.94 4.89 -7.85
C ARG A 61 -12.07 6.05 -6.87
N GLU A 62 -13.28 6.52 -6.65
CA GLU A 62 -13.53 7.62 -5.71
C GLU A 62 -13.11 7.26 -4.29
N THR A 63 -13.40 6.04 -3.86
CA THR A 63 -13.00 5.57 -2.53
C THR A 63 -11.48 5.52 -2.40
N TRP A 64 -10.79 4.99 -3.39
CA TRP A 64 -9.32 4.94 -3.38
C TRP A 64 -8.72 6.34 -3.32
N SER A 65 -9.28 7.29 -4.08
CA SER A 65 -8.81 8.68 -4.05
C SER A 65 -8.94 9.29 -2.66
N LYS A 66 -10.03 9.03 -1.96
CA LYS A 66 -10.23 9.51 -0.59
C LYS A 66 -9.27 8.85 0.39
N ILE A 67 -8.99 7.56 0.21
CA ILE A 67 -8.02 6.85 1.05
C ILE A 67 -6.63 7.50 0.92
N VAL A 68 -6.18 7.72 -0.32
CA VAL A 68 -4.86 8.33 -0.57
C VAL A 68 -4.79 9.74 0.00
N ALA A 69 -5.85 10.53 -0.18
CA ALA A 69 -5.91 11.89 0.35
C ALA A 69 -5.79 11.89 1.88
N LYS A 70 -6.50 10.98 2.55
CA LYS A 70 -6.45 10.91 4.01
C LYS A 70 -5.10 10.43 4.52
N GLU A 71 -4.49 9.44 3.85
CA GLU A 71 -3.14 9.00 4.21
C GLU A 71 -2.14 10.14 4.08
N ALA A 72 -2.29 10.99 3.08
CA ALA A 72 -1.44 12.17 2.90
C ALA A 72 -1.67 13.22 3.98
N GLU A 73 -2.92 13.47 4.36
CA GLU A 73 -3.26 14.45 5.40
C GLU A 73 -2.73 14.04 6.77
N GLU A 74 -2.57 12.77 7.01
CA GLU A 74 -2.13 12.24 8.30
C GLU A 74 -0.63 12.06 8.42
N ILE A 75 0.14 12.58 7.48
CA ILE A 75 1.60 12.58 7.59
C ILE A 75 2.00 13.46 8.75
N ASP A 76 2.56 12.83 9.80
CA ASP A 76 3.01 13.51 11.02
C ASP A 76 4.46 13.19 11.36
N TYR A 77 5.19 12.64 10.41
CA TYR A 77 6.57 12.18 10.57
C TYR A 77 7.51 12.94 9.64
N SER A 78 8.76 13.12 10.09
CA SER A 78 9.81 13.73 9.27
C SER A 78 10.67 12.70 8.55
N ASN A 79 10.55 11.41 8.93
CA ASN A 79 11.27 10.31 8.29
C ASN A 79 10.36 9.09 8.23
N PHE A 80 9.98 8.72 7.02
CA PHE A 80 9.04 7.63 6.80
C PHE A 80 9.57 6.28 7.29
N LYS A 81 10.84 5.96 6.98
CA LYS A 81 11.41 4.66 7.37
C LYS A 81 11.38 4.47 8.88
N ASN A 82 11.68 5.53 9.64
CA ASN A 82 11.64 5.46 11.10
C ASN A 82 10.21 5.33 11.61
N ALA A 83 9.26 5.98 10.96
CA ALA A 83 7.86 5.97 11.38
C ALA A 83 7.21 4.59 11.24
N VAL A 84 7.67 3.77 10.28
CA VAL A 84 7.11 2.44 10.01
C VAL A 84 8.04 1.30 10.41
N HIS A 85 9.09 1.59 11.16
CA HIS A 85 10.02 0.58 11.65
C HIS A 85 9.30 -0.42 12.56
N ASP A 86 9.36 -1.70 12.22
CA ASP A 86 8.68 -2.76 12.97
C ASP A 86 9.57 -3.95 13.29
N GLY A 87 10.86 -3.90 12.94
CA GLY A 87 11.83 -4.96 13.24
C GLY A 87 11.64 -6.22 12.39
N THR A 88 10.84 -6.15 11.32
CA THR A 88 10.54 -7.29 10.46
C THR A 88 11.26 -7.19 9.11
N SER A 89 10.99 -8.15 8.23
CA SER A 89 11.51 -8.14 6.85
C SER A 89 11.06 -6.91 6.05
N ARG A 90 9.98 -6.26 6.47
CA ARG A 90 9.49 -5.02 5.87
C ARG A 90 10.55 -3.92 5.93
N ASP A 91 11.18 -3.73 7.08
CA ASP A 91 12.23 -2.72 7.26
C ASP A 91 13.36 -2.90 6.25
N PHE A 92 13.79 -4.15 6.09
CA PHE A 92 14.85 -4.49 5.17
C PHE A 92 14.45 -4.19 3.72
N ALA A 93 13.22 -4.56 3.35
CA ALA A 93 12.69 -4.30 2.01
C ALA A 93 12.60 -2.79 1.72
N TYR A 94 12.11 -2.02 2.67
CA TYR A 94 11.97 -0.56 2.52
C TYR A 94 13.35 0.10 2.40
N MET A 95 14.33 -0.36 3.15
CA MET A 95 15.69 0.16 3.04
C MET A 95 16.28 -0.11 1.65
N LYS A 96 16.00 -1.27 1.08
CA LYS A 96 16.46 -1.58 -0.28
C LYS A 96 15.80 -0.67 -1.32
N CYS A 97 14.52 -0.36 -1.16
CA CYS A 97 13.83 0.59 -2.03
C CYS A 97 14.49 1.97 -1.95
N TRP A 98 14.76 2.43 -0.74
CA TRP A 98 15.45 3.70 -0.51
C TRP A 98 16.82 3.71 -1.21
N SER A 99 17.61 2.65 -1.02
CA SER A 99 18.94 2.54 -1.62
C SER A 99 18.88 2.54 -3.14
N ALA A 100 17.92 1.80 -3.72
CA ALA A 100 17.77 1.73 -5.16
C ALA A 100 17.45 3.10 -5.76
N MET A 101 16.53 3.84 -5.14
CA MET A 101 16.16 5.17 -5.63
C MET A 101 17.30 6.16 -5.45
N ARG A 102 18.04 6.07 -4.33
CA ARG A 102 19.21 6.91 -4.13
C ARG A 102 20.27 6.67 -5.22
N SER A 103 20.53 5.40 -5.53
CA SER A 103 21.48 5.06 -6.59
C SER A 103 21.04 5.60 -7.95
N ALA A 104 19.74 5.61 -8.21
CA ALA A 104 19.20 6.12 -9.46
C ALA A 104 19.37 7.65 -9.59
N GLN A 105 19.50 8.36 -8.48
CA GLN A 105 19.68 9.82 -8.47
C GLN A 105 21.06 10.23 -8.98
N ASP A 106 22.05 9.41 -8.80
CA ASP A 106 23.43 9.70 -9.20
C ASP A 106 23.60 9.41 -10.70
#